data_c0ab4394ae6f8a99065c721e6abbd34d
#
_entry.id   c0ab4394ae6f8a99065c721e6abbd34d
#
_cell.length_a   1.000
_cell.length_b   1.000
_cell.length_c   1.000
_cell.angle_alpha   90.00
_cell.angle_beta   90.00
_cell.angle_gamma   90.00
#
_symmetry.space_group_name_H-M   'P 1'
#
loop_
_entity.id
_entity.type
_entity.pdbx_description
1 polymer ?
#
loop_
_entity_poly.entity_id
_entity_poly.type
_entity_poly.pdbx_seq_one_letter_code
_entity_poly.pdbx_strand_id
1 'polypeptide(L)'
;ADVKARPVDQIQEYTATVEAEAKNNIAPSSPVRIDQIFVEVGDRVSKGQKLVQMDAANLKQTKLQLDNQEIEFNRMDELYKVGGASKSEWDASKMQLDVQRTAYKNLLENTSLVSPINGVVTARNYDNGDMYSGGNPVLVVEQITPVKLMINVSESYFTQVKKGEPVDVKLDVYGDEIFKGTINLIYPTIDAATRTFPIEIKLDNRDQRVRPGMFARATLNFGTADNVVVPDLA
;
A
#
# COMPACT_ATOMS: atom_id res chain seq x y z
N ALA A 1 -5.44 31.25 -49.96
CA ALA A 1 -6.03 30.19 -49.12
C ALA A 1 -6.56 30.86 -47.86
N ASP A 2 -7.88 30.79 -47.63
CA ASP A 2 -8.47 31.35 -46.44
C ASP A 2 -8.11 30.44 -45.26
N VAL A 3 -7.35 30.96 -44.34
CA VAL A 3 -6.97 30.32 -43.11
C VAL A 3 -8.14 30.51 -42.13
N LYS A 4 -8.82 29.43 -41.77
CA LYS A 4 -9.92 29.45 -40.82
C LYS A 4 -9.49 28.82 -39.49
N ALA A 5 -9.68 29.56 -38.41
CA ALA A 5 -9.59 28.96 -37.07
C ALA A 5 -10.68 27.93 -36.88
N ARG A 6 -10.33 26.74 -36.46
CA ARG A 6 -11.30 25.68 -36.07
C ARG A 6 -10.98 25.23 -34.65
N PRO A 7 -12.00 24.95 -33.85
CA PRO A 7 -11.78 24.29 -32.57
C PRO A 7 -11.17 22.90 -32.79
N VAL A 8 -10.00 22.69 -32.21
CA VAL A 8 -9.26 21.44 -32.25
C VAL A 8 -9.13 20.92 -30.82
N ASP A 9 -9.54 19.68 -30.59
CA ASP A 9 -9.37 19.02 -29.29
C ASP A 9 -7.89 18.89 -28.95
N GLN A 10 -7.52 19.36 -27.76
CA GLN A 10 -6.18 19.23 -27.23
C GLN A 10 -6.03 17.88 -26.51
N ILE A 11 -5.84 16.84 -27.30
CA ILE A 11 -5.65 15.48 -26.80
C ILE A 11 -4.16 15.21 -26.64
N GLN A 12 -3.75 14.76 -25.44
CA GLN A 12 -2.38 14.34 -25.17
C GLN A 12 -2.36 12.92 -24.64
N GLU A 13 -1.42 12.12 -25.14
CA GLU A 13 -1.19 10.75 -24.70
C GLU A 13 0.05 10.72 -23.80
N TYR A 14 -0.09 10.08 -22.63
CA TYR A 14 0.97 9.89 -21.65
C TYR A 14 1.22 8.41 -21.43
N THR A 15 2.48 8.03 -21.39
CA THR A 15 2.87 6.66 -21.06
C THR A 15 3.10 6.51 -19.57
N ALA A 16 2.69 5.37 -19.03
CA ALA A 16 2.85 5.03 -17.62
C ALA A 16 3.00 3.52 -17.43
N THR A 17 3.49 3.13 -16.27
CA THR A 17 3.43 1.74 -15.81
C THR A 17 2.31 1.63 -14.78
N VAL A 18 1.54 0.55 -14.87
CA VAL A 18 0.52 0.23 -13.87
C VAL A 18 1.19 -0.10 -12.55
N GLU A 19 0.69 0.50 -11.49
CA GLU A 19 1.14 0.25 -10.11
C GLU A 19 0.00 -0.32 -9.26
N ALA A 20 0.36 -1.10 -8.24
CA ALA A 20 -0.59 -1.48 -7.20
C ALA A 20 -1.05 -0.24 -6.41
N GLU A 21 -2.29 -0.24 -5.93
CA GLU A 21 -2.80 0.82 -5.04
C GLU A 21 -1.95 0.93 -3.76
N ALA A 22 -1.58 -0.22 -3.20
CA ALA A 22 -0.68 -0.34 -2.07
C ALA A 22 0.20 -1.58 -2.23
N LYS A 23 1.45 -1.47 -1.76
CA LYS A 23 2.43 -2.55 -1.72
C LYS A 23 3.01 -2.63 -0.32
N ASN A 24 2.93 -3.80 0.29
CA ASN A 24 3.44 -4.04 1.64
C ASN A 24 4.44 -5.18 1.64
N ASN A 25 5.59 -4.88 2.21
CA ASN A 25 6.64 -5.85 2.48
C ASN A 25 6.38 -6.48 3.86
N ILE A 26 6.20 -7.78 3.90
CA ILE A 26 5.91 -8.53 5.12
C ILE A 26 7.20 -9.17 5.61
N ALA A 27 7.68 -8.69 6.74
CA ALA A 27 8.92 -9.17 7.36
C ALA A 27 8.89 -8.91 8.87
N PRO A 28 9.57 -9.74 9.69
CA PRO A 28 9.78 -9.44 11.10
C PRO A 28 10.81 -8.28 11.25
N SER A 29 10.77 -7.59 12.38
CA SER A 29 11.70 -6.49 12.66
C SER A 29 13.09 -6.94 13.12
N SER A 30 13.26 -8.22 13.44
CA SER A 30 14.50 -8.80 13.92
C SER A 30 14.77 -10.17 13.29
N PRO A 31 16.05 -10.61 13.24
CA PRO A 31 16.39 -11.94 12.76
C PRO A 31 15.70 -13.03 13.57
N VAL A 32 15.01 -13.95 12.86
CA VAL A 32 14.26 -15.05 13.48
C VAL A 32 14.01 -16.14 12.44
N ARG A 33 13.90 -17.39 12.90
CA ARG A 33 13.59 -18.54 12.03
C ARG A 33 12.12 -18.50 11.61
N ILE A 34 11.87 -18.81 10.34
CA ILE A 34 10.52 -19.01 9.80
C ILE A 34 10.07 -20.43 10.14
N ASP A 35 9.01 -20.54 10.89
CA ASP A 35 8.41 -21.84 11.25
C ASP A 35 7.50 -22.32 10.12
N GLN A 36 6.54 -21.48 9.69
CA GLN A 36 5.59 -21.83 8.65
C GLN A 36 5.09 -20.62 7.87
N ILE A 37 5.03 -20.73 6.56
CA ILE A 37 4.37 -19.81 5.63
C ILE A 37 3.05 -20.45 5.20
N PHE A 38 1.93 -19.74 5.34
CA PHE A 38 0.57 -20.26 5.12
C PHE A 38 0.00 -19.93 3.74
N VAL A 39 0.73 -19.17 2.92
CA VAL A 39 0.27 -18.65 1.65
C VAL A 39 1.32 -18.80 0.56
N GLU A 40 0.86 -18.88 -0.69
CA GLU A 40 1.71 -18.95 -1.88
C GLU A 40 1.54 -17.69 -2.77
N VAL A 41 2.46 -17.53 -3.72
CA VAL A 41 2.36 -16.46 -4.72
C VAL A 41 1.08 -16.67 -5.55
N GLY A 42 0.28 -15.61 -5.66
CA GLY A 42 -1.02 -15.61 -6.31
C GLY A 42 -2.21 -15.75 -5.37
N ASP A 43 -2.00 -16.11 -4.10
CA ASP A 43 -3.07 -16.23 -3.12
C ASP A 43 -3.67 -14.86 -2.78
N ARG A 44 -5.00 -14.83 -2.63
CA ARG A 44 -5.73 -13.69 -2.10
C ARG A 44 -5.71 -13.70 -0.58
N VAL A 45 -5.39 -12.57 0.00
CA VAL A 45 -5.31 -12.41 1.45
C VAL A 45 -6.17 -11.24 1.92
N SER A 46 -6.73 -11.38 3.12
CA SER A 46 -7.51 -10.34 3.77
C SER A 46 -6.67 -9.62 4.83
N LYS A 47 -7.00 -8.37 5.08
CA LYS A 47 -6.40 -7.60 6.19
C LYS A 47 -6.57 -8.33 7.51
N GLY A 48 -5.47 -8.50 8.26
CA GLY A 48 -5.43 -9.24 9.52
C GLY A 48 -5.25 -10.76 9.36
N GLN A 49 -5.29 -11.30 8.14
CA GLN A 49 -5.03 -12.71 7.90
C GLN A 49 -3.58 -13.03 8.24
N LYS A 50 -3.36 -14.11 9.00
CA LYS A 50 -2.04 -14.63 9.32
C LYS A 50 -1.40 -15.22 8.09
N LEU A 51 -0.19 -14.75 7.77
CA LEU A 51 0.57 -15.15 6.59
C LEU A 51 1.76 -16.02 6.92
N VAL A 52 2.47 -15.68 8.02
CA VAL A 52 3.70 -16.35 8.42
C VAL A 52 3.72 -16.55 9.92
N GLN A 53 4.16 -17.72 10.35
CA GLN A 53 4.52 -18.03 11.72
C GLN A 53 6.04 -18.07 11.81
N MET A 54 6.59 -17.22 12.65
CA MET A 54 8.00 -17.26 13.06
C MET A 54 8.15 -18.13 14.30
N ASP A 55 9.39 -18.52 14.64
CA ASP A 55 9.70 -19.27 15.86
C ASP A 55 9.07 -18.58 17.10
N ALA A 56 8.29 -19.33 17.85
CA ALA A 56 7.50 -18.82 18.97
C ALA A 56 8.09 -19.16 20.35
N ALA A 57 9.30 -19.66 20.45
CA ALA A 57 9.89 -20.07 21.74
C ALA A 57 9.95 -18.89 22.72
N ASN A 58 10.49 -17.76 22.29
CA ASN A 58 10.56 -16.55 23.10
C ASN A 58 9.19 -15.96 23.42
N LEU A 59 8.23 -16.06 22.48
CA LEU A 59 6.86 -15.60 22.70
C LEU A 59 6.18 -16.40 23.82
N LYS A 60 6.33 -17.72 23.84
CA LYS A 60 5.78 -18.57 24.88
C LYS A 60 6.36 -18.23 26.25
N GLN A 61 7.67 -18.03 26.34
CA GLN A 61 8.32 -17.62 27.58
C GLN A 61 7.82 -16.27 28.08
N THR A 62 7.75 -15.28 27.20
CA THR A 62 7.26 -13.94 27.54
C THR A 62 5.77 -13.96 27.95
N LYS A 63 4.95 -14.84 27.33
CA LYS A 63 3.56 -15.05 27.74
C LYS A 63 3.44 -15.53 29.17
N LEU A 64 4.25 -16.52 29.58
CA LEU A 64 4.27 -17.02 30.96
C LEU A 64 4.67 -15.92 31.95
N GLN A 65 5.65 -15.08 31.60
CA GLN A 65 6.05 -13.94 32.44
C GLN A 65 4.92 -12.92 32.57
N LEU A 66 4.21 -12.62 31.46
CA LEU A 66 3.05 -11.74 31.46
C LEU A 66 1.92 -12.30 32.35
N ASP A 67 1.59 -13.58 32.22
CA ASP A 67 0.52 -14.24 33.00
C ASP A 67 0.83 -14.16 34.50
N ASN A 68 2.08 -14.42 34.90
CA ASN A 68 2.51 -14.26 36.28
C ASN A 68 2.37 -12.81 36.76
N GLN A 69 2.77 -11.84 35.94
CA GLN A 69 2.66 -10.43 36.30
C GLN A 69 1.20 -9.95 36.41
N GLU A 70 0.29 -10.49 35.60
CA GLU A 70 -1.14 -10.24 35.71
C GLU A 70 -1.71 -10.77 37.03
N ILE A 71 -1.28 -11.94 37.46
CA ILE A 71 -1.68 -12.50 38.76
C ILE A 71 -1.21 -11.62 39.92
N GLU A 72 0.06 -11.20 39.90
CA GLU A 72 0.62 -10.33 40.94
C GLU A 72 -0.06 -8.96 40.96
N PHE A 73 -0.33 -8.36 39.81
CA PHE A 73 -1.06 -7.11 39.74
C PHE A 73 -2.48 -7.23 40.28
N ASN A 74 -3.21 -8.30 39.94
CA ASN A 74 -4.56 -8.52 40.45
C ASN A 74 -4.58 -8.63 41.99
N ARG A 75 -3.59 -9.32 42.58
CA ARG A 75 -3.45 -9.38 44.07
C ARG A 75 -3.19 -8.00 44.66
N MET A 76 -2.31 -7.21 44.02
CA MET A 76 -2.01 -5.83 44.44
C MET A 76 -3.25 -4.92 44.35
N ASP A 77 -4.02 -5.06 43.26
CA ASP A 77 -5.25 -4.30 43.04
C ASP A 77 -6.32 -4.59 44.09
N GLU A 78 -6.48 -5.86 44.47
CA GLU A 78 -7.38 -6.26 45.57
C GLU A 78 -6.93 -5.70 46.93
N LEU A 79 -5.63 -5.76 47.25
CA LEU A 79 -5.07 -5.19 48.46
C LEU A 79 -5.26 -3.67 48.50
N TYR A 80 -5.02 -2.98 47.39
CA TYR A 80 -5.21 -1.54 47.29
C TYR A 80 -6.68 -1.14 47.51
N LYS A 81 -7.64 -1.86 46.98
CA LYS A 81 -9.08 -1.60 47.15
C LYS A 81 -9.55 -1.69 48.58
N VAL A 82 -8.90 -2.53 49.41
CA VAL A 82 -9.23 -2.68 50.86
C VAL A 82 -8.30 -1.85 51.76
N GLY A 83 -7.45 -0.98 51.20
CA GLY A 83 -6.52 -0.16 51.94
C GLY A 83 -5.27 -0.90 52.46
N GLY A 84 -5.01 -2.11 52.00
CA GLY A 84 -3.87 -2.95 52.40
C GLY A 84 -2.58 -2.67 51.63
N ALA A 85 -2.61 -1.80 50.62
CA ALA A 85 -1.45 -1.35 49.87
C ALA A 85 -1.52 0.14 49.61
N SER A 86 -0.37 0.79 49.46
CA SER A 86 -0.28 2.21 49.13
C SER A 86 -0.51 2.44 47.64
N LYS A 87 -0.88 3.69 47.27
CA LYS A 87 -1.00 4.06 45.87
C LYS A 87 0.31 3.89 45.10
N SER A 88 1.43 4.18 45.74
CA SER A 88 2.76 4.03 45.13
C SER A 88 3.09 2.59 44.76
N GLU A 89 2.74 1.63 45.62
CA GLU A 89 2.92 0.18 45.34
C GLU A 89 2.00 -0.29 44.24
N TRP A 90 0.76 0.18 44.23
CA TRP A 90 -0.19 -0.11 43.17
C TRP A 90 0.29 0.43 41.79
N ASP A 91 0.69 1.71 41.76
CA ASP A 91 1.21 2.37 40.54
C ASP A 91 2.47 1.64 40.00
N ALA A 92 3.39 1.22 40.89
CA ALA A 92 4.57 0.47 40.53
C ALA A 92 4.24 -0.90 39.91
N SER A 93 3.31 -1.64 40.53
CA SER A 93 2.85 -2.95 40.02
C SER A 93 2.14 -2.83 38.67
N LYS A 94 1.32 -1.78 38.48
CA LYS A 94 0.66 -1.50 37.21
C LYS A 94 1.67 -1.18 36.11
N MET A 95 2.65 -0.34 36.40
CA MET A 95 3.70 0.00 35.43
C MET A 95 4.47 -1.24 34.98
N GLN A 96 4.80 -2.14 35.90
CA GLN A 96 5.49 -3.38 35.59
C GLN A 96 4.65 -4.29 34.70
N LEU A 97 3.33 -4.40 34.94
CA LEU A 97 2.41 -5.13 34.08
C LEU A 97 2.34 -4.52 32.67
N ASP A 98 2.25 -3.20 32.56
CA ASP A 98 2.16 -2.49 31.28
C ASP A 98 3.44 -2.67 30.46
N VAL A 99 4.62 -2.71 31.09
CA VAL A 99 5.90 -3.03 30.45
C VAL A 99 5.89 -4.45 29.89
N GLN A 100 5.44 -5.44 30.67
CA GLN A 100 5.36 -6.84 30.21
C GLN A 100 4.34 -7.04 29.08
N ARG A 101 3.19 -6.36 29.13
CA ARG A 101 2.19 -6.36 28.06
C ARG A 101 2.76 -5.81 26.77
N THR A 102 3.49 -4.69 26.86
CA THR A 102 4.13 -4.07 25.70
C THR A 102 5.18 -4.99 25.09
N ALA A 103 6.04 -5.60 25.92
CA ALA A 103 7.04 -6.55 25.47
C ALA A 103 6.42 -7.77 24.75
N TYR A 104 5.35 -8.33 25.33
CA TYR A 104 4.62 -9.43 24.72
C TYR A 104 3.97 -9.03 23.38
N LYS A 105 3.33 -7.88 23.33
CA LYS A 105 2.69 -7.37 22.11
C LYS A 105 3.71 -7.19 20.97
N ASN A 106 4.84 -6.56 21.25
CA ASN A 106 5.90 -6.34 20.26
C ASN A 106 6.45 -7.68 19.74
N LEU A 107 6.63 -8.66 20.64
CA LEU A 107 7.12 -9.97 20.24
C LEU A 107 6.07 -10.75 19.44
N LEU A 108 4.79 -10.62 19.79
CA LEU A 108 3.68 -11.24 19.06
C LEU A 108 3.61 -10.74 17.62
N GLU A 109 3.72 -9.42 17.41
CA GLU A 109 3.71 -8.79 16.09
C GLU A 109 4.88 -9.27 15.20
N ASN A 110 6.03 -9.60 15.82
CA ASN A 110 7.19 -10.16 15.13
C ASN A 110 7.15 -11.68 14.94
N THR A 111 6.31 -12.37 15.69
CA THR A 111 6.20 -13.85 15.66
C THR A 111 5.04 -14.28 14.75
N SER A 112 3.97 -13.53 14.68
CA SER A 112 2.81 -13.84 13.85
C SER A 112 2.60 -12.69 12.85
N LEU A 113 3.15 -12.84 11.64
CA LEU A 113 3.04 -11.82 10.61
C LEU A 113 1.68 -11.92 9.91
N VAL A 114 0.98 -10.79 9.88
CA VAL A 114 -0.36 -10.68 9.29
C VAL A 114 -0.37 -9.71 8.11
N SER A 115 -1.34 -9.85 7.21
CA SER A 115 -1.51 -8.90 6.12
C SER A 115 -2.08 -7.57 6.64
N PRO A 116 -1.45 -6.41 6.36
CA PRO A 116 -1.99 -5.11 6.71
C PRO A 116 -3.11 -4.63 5.77
N ILE A 117 -3.25 -5.28 4.61
CA ILE A 117 -4.19 -4.91 3.54
C ILE A 117 -4.94 -6.12 2.99
N ASN A 118 -6.02 -5.86 2.27
CA ASN A 118 -6.61 -6.85 1.37
C ASN A 118 -5.85 -6.82 0.06
N GLY A 119 -5.35 -7.96 -0.41
CA GLY A 119 -4.52 -7.99 -1.61
C GLY A 119 -4.20 -9.39 -2.10
N VAL A 120 -3.15 -9.46 -2.90
CA VAL A 120 -2.61 -10.70 -3.47
C VAL A 120 -1.14 -10.80 -3.10
N VAL A 121 -0.69 -12.01 -2.79
CA VAL A 121 0.75 -12.29 -2.57
C VAL A 121 1.46 -12.26 -3.92
N THR A 122 2.39 -11.34 -4.08
CA THR A 122 3.12 -11.16 -5.36
C THR A 122 4.55 -11.67 -5.32
N ALA A 123 5.12 -11.85 -4.12
CA ALA A 123 6.44 -12.48 -3.96
C ALA A 123 6.52 -13.28 -2.66
N ARG A 124 7.28 -14.37 -2.70
CA ARG A 124 7.70 -15.19 -1.58
C ARG A 124 9.19 -15.46 -1.72
N ASN A 125 10.00 -14.95 -0.79
CA ASN A 125 11.45 -14.96 -0.90
C ASN A 125 12.13 -15.97 0.04
N TYR A 126 11.37 -16.66 0.88
CA TYR A 126 11.86 -17.62 1.87
C TYR A 126 10.98 -18.85 1.92
N ASP A 127 11.53 -19.94 2.44
CA ASP A 127 10.85 -21.20 2.70
C ASP A 127 10.70 -21.50 4.19
N ASN A 128 9.85 -22.49 4.49
CA ASN A 128 9.68 -22.98 5.86
C ASN A 128 11.03 -23.51 6.38
N GLY A 129 11.40 -23.09 7.58
CA GLY A 129 12.66 -23.48 8.22
C GLY A 129 13.83 -22.53 7.96
N ASP A 130 13.71 -21.60 7.01
CA ASP A 130 14.73 -20.60 6.72
C ASP A 130 14.93 -19.62 7.88
N MET A 131 16.14 -19.07 7.97
CA MET A 131 16.46 -18.00 8.89
C MET A 131 16.30 -16.64 8.19
N TYR A 132 15.35 -15.84 8.65
CA TYR A 132 15.30 -14.44 8.26
C TYR A 132 16.40 -13.65 8.96
N SER A 133 17.27 -13.00 8.20
CA SER A 133 18.39 -12.21 8.70
C SER A 133 18.41 -10.76 8.19
N GLY A 134 17.33 -10.32 7.57
CA GLY A 134 17.22 -9.02 6.90
C GLY A 134 17.37 -9.14 5.37
N GLY A 135 17.25 -8.01 4.69
CA GLY A 135 17.30 -7.94 3.24
C GLY A 135 15.92 -8.00 2.60
N ASN A 136 15.63 -9.00 1.76
CA ASN A 136 14.34 -9.12 1.12
C ASN A 136 13.23 -9.45 2.14
N PRO A 137 12.01 -8.92 1.96
CA PRO A 137 10.88 -9.30 2.80
C PRO A 137 10.53 -10.78 2.64
N VAL A 138 9.93 -11.39 3.65
CA VAL A 138 9.47 -12.79 3.56
C VAL A 138 8.42 -12.93 2.47
N LEU A 139 7.43 -12.05 2.48
CA LEU A 139 6.37 -11.97 1.49
C LEU A 139 6.17 -10.52 1.04
N VAL A 140 5.63 -10.36 -0.18
CA VAL A 140 5.10 -9.08 -0.67
C VAL A 140 3.62 -9.25 -0.93
N VAL A 141 2.81 -8.34 -0.37
CA VAL A 141 1.36 -8.29 -0.61
C VAL A 141 1.03 -6.99 -1.31
N GLU A 142 0.32 -7.08 -2.41
CA GLU A 142 -0.10 -5.92 -3.21
C GLU A 142 -1.62 -5.84 -3.33
N GLN A 143 -2.15 -4.65 -3.11
CA GLN A 143 -3.54 -4.35 -3.41
C GLN A 143 -3.65 -3.98 -4.88
N ILE A 144 -4.23 -4.88 -5.67
CA ILE A 144 -4.38 -4.74 -7.12
C ILE A 144 -5.80 -4.38 -7.56
N THR A 145 -6.66 -4.07 -6.62
CA THR A 145 -8.04 -3.62 -6.86
C THR A 145 -8.35 -2.46 -5.90
N PRO A 146 -8.41 -1.22 -6.39
CA PRO A 146 -8.07 -0.76 -7.74
C PRO A 146 -6.55 -0.82 -8.03
N VAL A 147 -6.15 -0.51 -9.26
CA VAL A 147 -4.76 -0.18 -9.63
C VAL A 147 -4.64 1.30 -9.93
N LYS A 148 -3.42 1.79 -10.00
CA LYS A 148 -3.14 3.19 -10.31
C LYS A 148 -2.08 3.36 -11.39
N LEU A 149 -2.10 4.53 -12.02
CA LEU A 149 -1.10 5.01 -12.97
C LEU A 149 -0.60 6.36 -12.51
N MET A 150 0.70 6.58 -12.61
CA MET A 150 1.30 7.90 -12.40
C MET A 150 1.75 8.47 -13.74
N ILE A 151 1.27 9.65 -14.09
CA ILE A 151 1.71 10.40 -15.29
C ILE A 151 2.19 11.77 -14.89
N ASN A 152 3.12 12.32 -15.69
CA ASN A 152 3.64 13.68 -15.50
C ASN A 152 3.08 14.59 -16.59
N VAL A 153 2.28 15.56 -16.19
CA VAL A 153 1.60 16.50 -17.09
C VAL A 153 2.30 17.86 -17.06
N SER A 154 2.43 18.52 -18.22
CA SER A 154 3.04 19.84 -18.31
C SER A 154 2.28 20.89 -17.48
N GLU A 155 3.02 21.80 -16.83
CA GLU A 155 2.46 22.90 -16.03
C GLU A 155 1.47 23.77 -16.82
N SER A 156 1.62 23.85 -18.16
CA SER A 156 0.73 24.60 -19.03
C SER A 156 -0.73 24.12 -18.99
N TYR A 157 -0.97 22.87 -18.62
CA TYR A 157 -2.31 22.28 -18.50
C TYR A 157 -2.86 22.26 -17.06
N PHE A 158 -2.12 22.83 -16.11
CA PHE A 158 -2.48 22.75 -14.68
C PHE A 158 -3.91 23.24 -14.37
N THR A 159 -4.34 24.33 -15.01
CA THR A 159 -5.69 24.89 -14.79
C THR A 159 -6.82 24.12 -15.46
N GLN A 160 -6.47 23.21 -16.39
CA GLN A 160 -7.42 22.45 -17.19
C GLN A 160 -7.69 21.06 -16.61
N VAL A 161 -6.79 20.56 -15.76
CA VAL A 161 -6.91 19.23 -15.12
C VAL A 161 -7.72 19.34 -13.85
N LYS A 162 -8.71 18.46 -13.70
CA LYS A 162 -9.55 18.42 -12.50
C LYS A 162 -9.65 16.99 -11.93
N LYS A 163 -9.68 16.93 -10.61
CA LYS A 163 -9.94 15.67 -9.91
C LYS A 163 -11.33 15.15 -10.28
N GLY A 164 -11.43 13.85 -10.55
CA GLY A 164 -12.68 13.18 -10.91
C GLY A 164 -12.93 13.12 -12.43
N GLU A 165 -12.09 13.72 -13.25
CA GLU A 165 -12.21 13.62 -14.70
C GLU A 165 -11.94 12.20 -15.20
N PRO A 166 -12.74 11.71 -16.17
CA PRO A 166 -12.49 10.40 -16.79
C PRO A 166 -11.27 10.45 -17.70
N VAL A 167 -10.52 9.38 -17.72
CA VAL A 167 -9.32 9.20 -18.55
C VAL A 167 -9.43 7.88 -19.28
N ASP A 168 -9.18 7.90 -20.59
CA ASP A 168 -9.11 6.70 -21.40
C ASP A 168 -7.71 6.11 -21.31
N VAL A 169 -7.64 4.85 -20.87
CA VAL A 169 -6.39 4.14 -20.69
C VAL A 169 -6.37 2.92 -21.62
N LYS A 170 -5.34 2.81 -22.42
CA LYS A 170 -5.03 1.63 -23.23
C LYS A 170 -3.86 0.88 -22.62
N LEU A 171 -3.97 -0.44 -22.61
CA LEU A 171 -2.91 -1.34 -22.16
C LEU A 171 -2.42 -2.12 -23.38
N ASP A 172 -1.14 -2.05 -23.68
CA ASP A 172 -0.58 -2.66 -24.90
C ASP A 172 -0.91 -4.16 -25.04
N VAL A 173 -1.06 -4.86 -23.90
CA VAL A 173 -1.44 -6.29 -23.86
C VAL A 173 -2.86 -6.54 -24.41
N TYR A 174 -3.76 -5.55 -24.30
CA TYR A 174 -5.16 -5.69 -24.73
C TYR A 174 -5.47 -4.92 -26.02
N GLY A 175 -4.45 -4.46 -26.74
CA GLY A 175 -4.60 -3.77 -28.02
C GLY A 175 -5.44 -2.48 -27.90
N ASP A 176 -6.54 -2.41 -28.65
CA ASP A 176 -7.39 -1.21 -28.71
C ASP A 176 -8.48 -1.15 -27.62
N GLU A 177 -8.53 -2.11 -26.70
CA GLU A 177 -9.49 -2.07 -25.59
C GLU A 177 -9.24 -0.86 -24.69
N ILE A 178 -10.30 -0.10 -24.40
CA ILE A 178 -10.23 1.10 -23.56
C ILE A 178 -10.70 0.76 -22.16
N PHE A 179 -9.82 1.00 -21.19
CA PHE A 179 -10.12 0.95 -19.76
C PHE A 179 -10.43 2.36 -19.27
N LYS A 180 -11.53 2.53 -18.57
CA LYS A 180 -11.93 3.84 -18.02
C LYS A 180 -11.22 4.06 -16.68
N GLY A 181 -10.35 5.06 -16.65
CA GLY A 181 -9.73 5.56 -15.44
C GLY A 181 -10.37 6.87 -14.97
N THR A 182 -9.97 7.32 -13.80
CA THR A 182 -10.42 8.59 -13.21
C THR A 182 -9.24 9.26 -12.52
N ILE A 183 -9.08 10.57 -12.71
CA ILE A 183 -8.08 11.37 -11.99
C ILE A 183 -8.43 11.36 -10.50
N ASN A 184 -7.61 10.70 -9.70
CA ASN A 184 -7.81 10.56 -8.26
C ASN A 184 -7.08 11.64 -7.46
N LEU A 185 -5.86 11.95 -7.86
CA LEU A 185 -5.00 12.93 -7.17
C LEU A 185 -4.21 13.75 -8.18
N ILE A 186 -4.14 15.04 -7.93
CA ILE A 186 -3.25 15.99 -8.61
C ILE A 186 -2.26 16.46 -7.56
N TYR A 187 -0.98 16.22 -7.79
CA TYR A 187 0.04 16.62 -6.82
C TYR A 187 0.20 18.14 -6.79
N PRO A 188 0.37 18.74 -5.61
CA PRO A 188 0.42 20.20 -5.46
C PRO A 188 1.76 20.81 -5.84
N THR A 189 2.76 19.99 -6.18
CA THR A 189 4.12 20.43 -6.48
C THR A 189 4.43 20.24 -7.97
N ILE A 190 5.13 21.23 -8.55
CA ILE A 190 5.65 21.16 -9.91
C ILE A 190 7.15 20.88 -9.83
N ASP A 191 7.62 19.90 -10.60
CA ASP A 191 9.05 19.68 -10.78
C ASP A 191 9.64 20.80 -11.64
N ALA A 192 10.54 21.59 -11.05
CA ALA A 192 11.14 22.74 -11.71
C ALA A 192 12.08 22.36 -12.88
N ALA A 193 12.64 21.15 -12.86
CA ALA A 193 13.56 20.69 -13.91
C ALA A 193 12.79 20.25 -15.16
N THR A 194 11.66 19.57 -14.98
CA THR A 194 10.85 19.03 -16.10
C THR A 194 9.65 19.90 -16.44
N ARG A 195 9.30 20.87 -15.59
CA ARG A 195 8.09 21.70 -15.71
C ARG A 195 6.82 20.87 -15.81
N THR A 196 6.75 19.79 -15.01
CA THR A 196 5.60 18.88 -14.97
C THR A 196 5.11 18.71 -13.55
N PHE A 197 3.85 18.28 -13.40
CA PHE A 197 3.27 17.87 -12.14
C PHE A 197 2.71 16.45 -12.26
N PRO A 198 2.87 15.62 -11.22
CA PRO A 198 2.35 14.26 -11.24
C PRO A 198 0.82 14.24 -11.05
N ILE A 199 0.17 13.32 -11.75
CA ILE A 199 -1.26 13.00 -11.59
C ILE A 199 -1.37 11.50 -11.36
N GLU A 200 -2.18 11.12 -10.38
CA GLU A 200 -2.57 9.73 -10.15
C GLU A 200 -3.92 9.44 -10.80
N ILE A 201 -3.96 8.44 -11.66
CA ILE A 201 -5.16 7.94 -12.31
C ILE A 201 -5.48 6.58 -11.70
N LYS A 202 -6.72 6.40 -11.21
CA LYS A 202 -7.23 5.10 -10.73
C LYS A 202 -8.01 4.39 -11.81
N LEU A 203 -7.75 3.06 -11.91
CA LEU A 203 -8.57 2.14 -12.69
C LEU A 203 -9.24 1.14 -11.76
N ASP A 204 -10.55 0.97 -11.93
CA ASP A 204 -11.28 -0.14 -11.30
C ASP A 204 -10.80 -1.46 -11.96
N ASN A 205 -10.35 -2.40 -11.13
CA ASN A 205 -9.76 -3.66 -11.58
C ASN A 205 -10.42 -4.84 -10.86
N ARG A 206 -11.77 -4.86 -10.82
CA ARG A 206 -12.51 -5.92 -10.11
C ARG A 206 -12.33 -7.29 -10.72
N ASP A 207 -12.16 -7.35 -12.03
CA ASP A 207 -11.87 -8.56 -12.80
C ASP A 207 -10.40 -9.00 -12.72
N GLN A 208 -9.54 -8.16 -12.13
CA GLN A 208 -8.10 -8.39 -11.95
C GLN A 208 -7.32 -8.71 -13.24
N ARG A 209 -7.82 -8.21 -14.36
CA ARG A 209 -7.17 -8.32 -15.66
C ARG A 209 -5.94 -7.44 -15.76
N VAL A 210 -5.97 -6.27 -15.13
CA VAL A 210 -4.87 -5.30 -15.11
C VAL A 210 -3.91 -5.66 -13.98
N ARG A 211 -2.64 -5.82 -14.32
CA ARG A 211 -1.61 -6.20 -13.35
C ARG A 211 -0.56 -5.10 -13.18
N PRO A 212 -0.07 -4.86 -11.97
CA PRO A 212 1.10 -4.03 -11.77
C PRO A 212 2.27 -4.47 -12.66
N GLY A 213 2.98 -3.49 -13.21
CA GLY A 213 4.04 -3.71 -14.18
C GLY A 213 3.61 -3.66 -15.65
N MET A 214 2.31 -3.70 -15.98
CA MET A 214 1.85 -3.53 -17.35
C MET A 214 2.10 -2.11 -17.85
N PHE A 215 2.47 -1.99 -19.13
CA PHE A 215 2.61 -0.71 -19.80
C PHE A 215 1.24 -0.18 -20.23
N ALA A 216 1.01 1.11 -19.98
CA ALA A 216 -0.25 1.77 -20.23
C ALA A 216 -0.05 3.12 -20.92
N ARG A 217 -1.05 3.54 -21.70
CA ARG A 217 -1.17 4.86 -22.33
C ARG A 217 -2.44 5.51 -21.84
N ALA A 218 -2.29 6.64 -21.19
CA ALA A 218 -3.40 7.45 -20.69
C ALA A 218 -3.65 8.62 -21.63
N THR A 219 -4.87 8.77 -22.11
CA THR A 219 -5.27 9.85 -23.01
C THR A 219 -6.09 10.87 -22.23
N LEU A 220 -5.58 12.09 -22.14
CA LEU A 220 -6.25 13.22 -21.53
C LEU A 220 -6.71 14.21 -22.61
N ASN A 221 -7.93 14.73 -22.44
CA ASN A 221 -8.47 15.79 -23.28
C ASN A 221 -8.51 17.10 -22.46
N PHE A 222 -7.71 18.08 -22.84
CA PHE A 222 -7.62 19.38 -22.18
C PHE A 222 -8.59 20.43 -22.76
N GLY A 223 -9.62 19.98 -23.48
CA GLY A 223 -10.60 20.86 -24.12
C GLY A 223 -10.21 21.25 -25.54
N THR A 224 -10.93 22.23 -26.08
CA THR A 224 -10.72 22.72 -27.44
C THR A 224 -9.96 24.05 -27.43
N ALA A 225 -8.96 24.16 -28.29
CA ALA A 225 -8.32 25.44 -28.59
C ALA A 225 -8.58 25.80 -30.03
N ASP A 226 -8.78 27.12 -30.28
CA ASP A 226 -8.89 27.63 -31.63
C ASP A 226 -7.51 27.64 -32.31
N ASN A 227 -7.25 26.60 -33.08
CA ASN A 227 -6.01 26.47 -33.84
C ASN A 227 -6.24 26.77 -35.34
N VAL A 228 -5.25 27.39 -35.93
CA VAL A 228 -5.22 27.63 -37.36
C VAL A 228 -4.88 26.33 -38.08
N VAL A 229 -5.87 25.76 -38.77
CA VAL A 229 -5.65 24.55 -39.57
C VAL A 229 -5.30 24.95 -40.99
N VAL A 230 -4.09 24.64 -41.42
CA VAL A 230 -3.67 24.77 -42.83
C VAL A 230 -3.97 23.43 -43.50
N PRO A 231 -4.74 23.40 -44.61
CA PRO A 231 -4.94 22.15 -45.36
C PRO A 231 -3.57 21.68 -45.89
N ASP A 232 -3.27 20.42 -45.62
CA ASP A 232 -2.10 19.77 -46.21
C ASP A 232 -2.40 19.56 -47.69
N LEU A 233 -1.85 20.43 -48.52
CA LEU A 233 -1.86 20.27 -49.98
C LEU A 233 -0.62 19.41 -50.32
N ALA A 234 -0.79 18.10 -50.27
CA ALA A 234 0.14 17.16 -50.87
C ALA A 234 0.10 17.23 -52.40
#